data_034005eb76b1d7c36f661c93d52cb9cd
#
_entry.id   034005eb76b1d7c36f661c93d52cb9cd
#
_cell.length_a   1.000
_cell.length_b   1.000
_cell.length_c   1.000
_cell.angle_alpha   90.00
_cell.angle_beta   90.00
_cell.angle_gamma   90.00
#
_symmetry.space_group_name_H-M   'P 1'
#
loop_
_entity.id
_entity.type
_entity.pdbx_description
1 polymer ?
#
loop_
_entity_poly.entity_id
_entity_poly.type
_entity_poly.pdbx_seq_one_letter_code
_entity_poly.pdbx_strand_id
1 'polypeptide(L)'
;MVIVKEGSEIATVDDLAGHMIGTQRGTTGYIYCSDDFGEDSVTAYDDGLTAVQALNNGQVDCVVIDSAPAKEFVAANEGLVILDTEYAVEDYAIGMAKGNTALVEAVNGALDELKADGTIDAILAKYIKAE
;
A
#
# COMPACT_ATOMS: atom_id res chain seq x y z
N MET A 1 0.05 0.86 4.62
CA MET A 1 0.02 -0.07 5.79
C MET A 1 1.39 -0.69 6.01
N VAL A 2 1.71 -1.04 7.26
CA VAL A 2 2.96 -1.72 7.63
C VAL A 2 2.64 -3.15 8.06
N ILE A 3 3.31 -4.13 7.46
CA ILE A 3 3.23 -5.55 7.83
C ILE A 3 4.49 -5.91 8.60
N VAL A 4 4.34 -6.57 9.73
CA VAL A 4 5.43 -7.10 10.56
C VAL A 4 5.17 -8.54 10.94
N LYS A 5 6.17 -9.24 11.48
CA LYS A 5 5.95 -10.52 12.14
C LYS A 5 5.30 -10.33 13.51
N GLU A 6 4.47 -11.30 13.94
CA GLU A 6 3.98 -11.34 15.32
C GLU A 6 5.15 -11.30 16.30
N GLY A 7 5.04 -10.45 17.31
CA GLY A 7 6.09 -10.25 18.32
C GLY A 7 7.27 -9.38 17.85
N SER A 8 7.14 -8.69 16.71
CA SER A 8 8.10 -7.67 16.26
C SER A 8 8.24 -6.54 17.29
N GLU A 9 9.43 -5.96 17.38
CA GLU A 9 9.69 -4.76 18.18
C GLU A 9 9.07 -3.49 17.53
N ILE A 10 8.76 -3.54 16.24
CA ILE A 10 8.11 -2.47 15.48
C ILE A 10 6.61 -2.49 15.84
N ALA A 11 6.15 -1.51 16.59
CA ALA A 11 4.75 -1.36 17.02
C ALA A 11 4.04 -0.17 16.36
N THR A 12 4.80 0.84 15.94
CA THR A 12 4.31 2.07 15.30
C THR A 12 5.16 2.42 14.09
N VAL A 13 4.73 3.42 13.30
CA VAL A 13 5.50 3.95 12.16
C VAL A 13 6.82 4.57 12.62
N ASP A 14 6.85 5.18 13.80
CA ASP A 14 8.07 5.81 14.33
C ASP A 14 9.18 4.78 14.64
N ASP A 15 8.80 3.55 14.91
CA ASP A 15 9.75 2.46 15.19
C ASP A 15 10.43 1.91 13.91
N LEU A 16 10.03 2.35 12.72
CA LEU A 16 10.66 1.93 11.46
C LEU A 16 12.12 2.42 11.32
N ALA A 17 12.48 3.47 12.05
CA ALA A 17 13.82 4.03 12.02
C ALA A 17 14.88 3.01 12.49
N GLY A 18 15.87 2.74 11.64
CA GLY A 18 16.94 1.77 11.91
C GLY A 18 16.62 0.32 11.55
N HIS A 19 15.44 0.05 11.01
CA HIS A 19 15.03 -1.26 10.52
C HIS A 19 15.09 -1.34 8.98
N MET A 20 15.21 -2.56 8.46
CA MET A 20 15.16 -2.82 7.02
C MET A 20 13.69 -2.92 6.54
N ILE A 21 13.32 -2.06 5.64
CA ILE A 21 11.96 -1.90 5.13
C ILE A 21 11.86 -2.50 3.73
N GLY A 22 11.00 -3.49 3.55
CA GLY A 22 10.64 -4.02 2.23
C GLY A 22 9.52 -3.19 1.61
N THR A 23 9.64 -2.84 0.33
CA THR A 23 8.61 -2.11 -0.42
C THR A 23 8.46 -2.66 -1.82
N GLN A 24 7.37 -2.34 -2.50
CA GLN A 24 7.23 -2.61 -3.92
C GLN A 24 7.85 -1.47 -4.75
N ARG A 25 8.69 -1.83 -5.71
CA ARG A 25 9.38 -0.88 -6.60
C ARG A 25 8.40 0.01 -7.36
N GLY A 26 8.69 1.32 -7.39
CA GLY A 26 7.92 2.30 -8.16
C GLY A 26 6.57 2.68 -7.54
N THR A 27 6.32 2.33 -6.28
CA THR A 27 5.14 2.76 -5.54
C THR A 27 5.42 3.98 -4.67
N THR A 28 4.37 4.66 -4.22
CA THR A 28 4.46 5.75 -3.24
C THR A 28 5.05 5.28 -1.91
N GLY A 29 4.76 4.05 -1.48
CA GLY A 29 5.37 3.44 -0.30
C GLY A 29 6.89 3.37 -0.38
N TYR A 30 7.45 3.02 -1.56
CA TYR A 30 8.90 3.07 -1.78
C TYR A 30 9.45 4.50 -1.64
N ILE A 31 8.79 5.47 -2.28
CA ILE A 31 9.23 6.87 -2.27
C ILE A 31 9.22 7.42 -0.84
N TYR A 32 8.11 7.28 -0.12
CA TYR A 32 7.98 7.80 1.24
C TYR A 32 8.96 7.15 2.21
N CYS A 33 9.11 5.82 2.17
CA CYS A 33 10.08 5.16 3.03
C CYS A 33 11.52 5.59 2.74
N SER A 34 11.87 5.80 1.46
CA SER A 34 13.20 6.27 1.07
C SER A 34 13.45 7.71 1.52
N ASP A 35 12.43 8.57 1.45
CA ASP A 35 12.53 9.97 1.88
C ASP A 35 12.61 10.09 3.40
N ASP A 36 11.83 9.28 4.15
CA ASP A 36 11.72 9.37 5.61
C ASP A 36 12.86 8.63 6.34
N PHE A 37 13.29 7.46 5.83
CA PHE A 37 14.25 6.58 6.52
C PHE A 37 15.58 6.39 5.78
N GLY A 38 15.70 6.94 4.56
CA GLY A 38 16.89 6.82 3.71
C GLY A 38 16.87 5.57 2.83
N GLU A 39 17.45 5.68 1.63
CA GLU A 39 17.49 4.59 0.63
C GLU A 39 18.20 3.33 1.13
N ASP A 40 19.20 3.48 2.00
CA ASP A 40 19.96 2.36 2.57
C ASP A 40 19.13 1.48 3.51
N SER A 41 18.03 2.00 4.06
CA SER A 41 17.08 1.29 4.91
C SER A 41 15.95 0.62 4.12
N VAL A 42 15.86 0.85 2.80
CA VAL A 42 14.74 0.40 1.98
C VAL A 42 15.18 -0.56 0.90
N THR A 43 14.56 -1.74 0.87
CA THR A 43 14.74 -2.71 -0.21
C THR A 43 13.49 -2.75 -1.08
N ALA A 44 13.63 -2.36 -2.36
CA ALA A 44 12.55 -2.36 -3.33
C ALA A 44 12.50 -3.70 -4.08
N TYR A 45 11.40 -4.42 -3.93
CA TYR A 45 11.08 -5.67 -4.63
C TYR A 45 10.21 -5.40 -5.86
N ASP A 46 10.22 -6.30 -6.82
CA ASP A 46 9.45 -6.14 -8.06
C ASP A 46 7.94 -6.27 -7.82
N ASP A 47 7.53 -7.02 -6.80
CA ASP A 47 6.14 -7.19 -6.38
C ASP A 47 6.01 -7.34 -4.85
N GLY A 48 4.78 -7.17 -4.36
CA GLY A 48 4.48 -7.26 -2.93
C GLY A 48 4.65 -8.67 -2.36
N LEU A 49 4.40 -9.72 -3.14
CA LEU A 49 4.57 -11.11 -2.70
C LEU A 49 6.04 -11.39 -2.36
N THR A 50 6.96 -10.95 -3.22
CA THR A 50 8.41 -11.09 -2.99
C THR A 50 8.86 -10.30 -1.76
N ALA A 51 8.31 -9.10 -1.53
CA ALA A 51 8.57 -8.32 -0.31
C ALA A 51 8.12 -9.07 0.96
N VAL A 52 6.92 -9.65 0.94
CA VAL A 52 6.39 -10.42 2.08
C VAL A 52 7.18 -11.72 2.30
N GLN A 53 7.63 -12.38 1.24
CA GLN A 53 8.54 -13.54 1.36
C GLN A 53 9.87 -13.15 1.99
N ALA A 54 10.42 -11.98 1.65
CA ALA A 54 11.64 -11.45 2.27
C ALA A 54 11.42 -11.18 3.77
N LEU A 55 10.28 -10.65 4.18
CA LEU A 55 9.91 -10.49 5.58
C LEU A 55 9.84 -11.86 6.30
N ASN A 56 9.16 -12.84 5.71
CA ASN A 56 9.10 -14.18 6.29
C ASN A 56 10.48 -14.83 6.47
N ASN A 57 11.39 -14.57 5.54
CA ASN A 57 12.76 -15.08 5.57
C ASN A 57 13.72 -14.24 6.44
N GLY A 58 13.26 -13.13 7.04
CA GLY A 58 14.08 -12.26 7.88
C GLY A 58 15.12 -11.44 7.10
N GLN A 59 14.89 -11.19 5.82
CA GLN A 59 15.73 -10.33 4.97
C GLN A 59 15.37 -8.84 5.14
N VAL A 60 14.14 -8.56 5.55
CA VAL A 60 13.65 -7.25 5.99
C VAL A 60 12.86 -7.42 7.29
N ASP A 61 12.71 -6.35 8.06
CA ASP A 61 12.05 -6.34 9.36
C ASP A 61 10.56 -6.04 9.27
N CYS A 62 10.17 -5.32 8.23
CA CYS A 62 8.79 -4.98 7.92
C CYS A 62 8.57 -4.82 6.42
N VAL A 63 7.30 -4.74 5.99
CA VAL A 63 6.91 -4.40 4.62
C VAL A 63 5.91 -3.26 4.64
N VAL A 64 6.20 -2.20 3.87
CA VAL A 64 5.27 -1.09 3.63
C VAL A 64 4.63 -1.27 2.26
N ILE A 65 3.31 -1.45 2.26
CA ILE A 65 2.54 -1.72 1.05
C ILE A 65 1.12 -1.17 1.21
N ASP A 66 0.39 -1.07 0.12
CA ASP A 66 -1.00 -0.61 0.09
C ASP A 66 -1.93 -1.52 0.93
N SER A 67 -3.02 -0.96 1.44
CA SER A 67 -3.89 -1.61 2.42
C SER A 67 -4.58 -2.87 1.89
N ALA A 68 -5.05 -2.85 0.64
CA ALA A 68 -5.74 -4.00 0.05
C ALA A 68 -4.81 -5.23 -0.09
N PRO A 69 -3.64 -5.15 -0.74
CA PRO A 69 -2.71 -6.28 -0.78
C PRO A 69 -2.15 -6.65 0.59
N ALA A 70 -1.97 -5.70 1.53
CA ALA A 70 -1.50 -6.01 2.88
C ALA A 70 -2.43 -7.01 3.59
N LYS A 71 -3.74 -6.78 3.55
CA LYS A 71 -4.76 -7.66 4.14
C LYS A 71 -4.74 -9.05 3.52
N GLU A 72 -4.64 -9.15 2.19
CA GLU A 72 -4.56 -10.43 1.49
C GLU A 72 -3.29 -11.21 1.86
N PHE A 73 -2.14 -10.54 1.96
CA PHE A 73 -0.89 -11.19 2.34
C PHE A 73 -0.91 -11.68 3.78
N VAL A 74 -1.42 -10.89 4.71
CA VAL A 74 -1.53 -11.31 6.13
C VAL A 74 -2.53 -12.45 6.28
N ALA A 75 -3.65 -12.43 5.57
CA ALA A 75 -4.61 -13.53 5.58
C ALA A 75 -4.04 -14.85 5.03
N ALA A 76 -3.06 -14.77 4.12
CA ALA A 76 -2.43 -15.93 3.48
C ALA A 76 -1.15 -16.41 4.19
N ASN A 77 -0.63 -15.67 5.18
CA ASN A 77 0.63 -15.97 5.85
C ASN A 77 0.45 -15.90 7.37
N GLU A 78 0.42 -17.05 8.03
CA GLU A 78 0.37 -17.12 9.49
C GLU A 78 1.61 -16.44 10.12
N GLY A 79 1.42 -15.77 11.26
CA GLY A 79 2.49 -15.10 11.99
C GLY A 79 2.86 -13.72 11.43
N LEU A 80 2.11 -13.19 10.47
CA LEU A 80 2.19 -11.80 10.04
C LEU A 80 1.00 -10.99 10.57
N VAL A 81 1.25 -9.74 10.92
CA VAL A 81 0.24 -8.78 11.38
C VAL A 81 0.41 -7.43 10.69
N ILE A 82 -0.69 -6.71 10.54
CA ILE A 82 -0.68 -5.30 10.10
C ILE A 82 -0.68 -4.43 11.35
N LEU A 83 0.17 -3.39 11.38
CA LEU A 83 0.14 -2.42 12.46
C LEU A 83 -1.15 -1.60 12.42
N ASP A 84 -1.69 -1.28 13.59
CA ASP A 84 -2.89 -0.43 13.71
C ASP A 84 -2.65 1.03 13.29
N THR A 85 -1.39 1.43 13.11
CA THR A 85 -1.02 2.78 12.69
C THR A 85 -0.95 2.86 11.16
N GLU A 86 -1.63 3.85 10.58
CA GLU A 86 -1.53 4.16 9.15
C GLU A 86 -0.22 4.91 8.88
N TYR A 87 0.56 4.43 7.91
CA TYR A 87 1.77 5.14 7.48
C TYR A 87 1.44 6.38 6.64
N ALA A 88 0.55 6.22 5.69
CA ALA A 88 0.02 7.31 4.86
C ALA A 88 -1.41 6.99 4.42
N VAL A 89 -2.22 8.03 4.27
CA VAL A 89 -3.55 7.96 3.66
C VAL A 89 -3.48 8.69 2.33
N GLU A 90 -3.84 8.02 1.25
CA GLU A 90 -3.73 8.55 -0.10
C GLU A 90 -5.04 8.42 -0.86
N ASP A 91 -5.29 9.41 -1.72
CA ASP A 91 -6.36 9.35 -2.71
C ASP A 91 -5.82 8.83 -4.04
N TYR A 92 -6.60 7.99 -4.73
CA TYR A 92 -6.29 7.55 -6.07
C TYR A 92 -6.89 8.49 -7.11
N ALA A 93 -6.16 8.77 -8.18
CA ALA A 93 -6.62 9.59 -9.27
C ALA A 93 -6.24 8.99 -10.64
N ILE A 94 -7.03 9.30 -11.67
CA ILE A 94 -6.74 8.92 -13.06
C ILE A 94 -5.92 10.02 -13.69
N GLY A 95 -4.65 9.72 -14.04
CA GLY A 95 -3.75 10.66 -14.75
C GLY A 95 -4.09 10.75 -16.23
N MET A 96 -4.12 11.99 -16.75
CA MET A 96 -4.37 12.26 -18.17
C MET A 96 -3.36 13.27 -18.68
N ALA A 97 -3.15 13.29 -20.01
CA ALA A 97 -2.26 14.25 -20.63
C ALA A 97 -2.73 15.69 -20.35
N LYS A 98 -1.80 16.56 -19.96
CA LYS A 98 -2.08 17.97 -19.65
C LYS A 98 -2.71 18.65 -20.86
N GLY A 99 -3.79 19.38 -20.65
CA GLY A 99 -4.54 20.08 -21.69
C GLY A 99 -5.64 19.24 -22.36
N ASN A 100 -5.79 17.95 -22.05
CA ASN A 100 -6.88 17.13 -22.57
C ASN A 100 -8.15 17.31 -21.74
N THR A 101 -8.70 18.53 -21.72
CA THR A 101 -9.84 18.92 -20.89
C THR A 101 -11.09 18.11 -21.22
N ALA A 102 -11.33 17.84 -22.51
CA ALA A 102 -12.49 17.06 -22.95
C ALA A 102 -12.51 15.64 -22.35
N LEU A 103 -11.33 14.97 -22.28
CA LEU A 103 -11.22 13.66 -21.66
C LEU A 103 -11.42 13.74 -20.14
N VAL A 104 -10.85 14.75 -19.48
CA VAL A 104 -11.03 14.98 -18.04
C VAL A 104 -12.53 15.15 -17.69
N GLU A 105 -13.23 15.99 -18.44
CA GLU A 105 -14.67 16.22 -18.25
C GLU A 105 -15.49 14.95 -18.48
N ALA A 106 -15.19 14.19 -19.55
CA ALA A 106 -15.90 12.96 -19.85
C ALA A 106 -15.69 11.88 -18.76
N VAL A 107 -14.44 11.71 -18.29
CA VAL A 107 -14.12 10.72 -17.23
C VAL A 107 -14.73 11.13 -15.89
N ASN A 108 -14.63 12.41 -15.50
CA ASN A 108 -15.23 12.89 -14.27
C ASN A 108 -16.76 12.73 -14.30
N GLY A 109 -17.41 13.08 -15.42
CA GLY A 109 -18.85 12.88 -15.59
C GLY A 109 -19.27 11.43 -15.44
N ALA A 110 -18.53 10.50 -16.07
CA ALA A 110 -18.79 9.07 -15.92
C ALA A 110 -18.57 8.58 -14.46
N LEU A 111 -17.53 9.06 -13.78
CA LEU A 111 -17.30 8.72 -12.36
C LEU A 111 -18.43 9.25 -11.46
N ASP A 112 -18.92 10.46 -11.71
CA ASP A 112 -20.02 11.03 -10.95
C ASP A 112 -21.33 10.22 -11.13
N GLU A 113 -21.62 9.77 -12.36
CA GLU A 113 -22.75 8.88 -12.65
C GLU A 113 -22.62 7.54 -11.93
N LEU A 114 -21.44 6.90 -12.01
CA LEU A 114 -21.15 5.61 -11.38
C LEU A 114 -21.14 5.67 -9.84
N LYS A 115 -20.79 6.82 -9.25
CA LYS A 115 -20.94 7.07 -7.82
C LYS A 115 -22.43 7.24 -7.45
N ALA A 116 -23.17 8.02 -8.25
CA ALA A 116 -24.57 8.32 -7.96
C ALA A 116 -25.46 7.07 -8.05
N ASP A 117 -25.18 6.12 -8.95
CA ASP A 117 -25.94 4.88 -9.13
C ASP A 117 -25.46 3.73 -8.24
N GLY A 118 -24.41 3.93 -7.43
CA GLY A 118 -23.86 2.94 -6.51
C GLY A 118 -22.95 1.89 -7.18
N THR A 119 -22.62 2.03 -8.46
CA THR A 119 -21.75 1.08 -9.18
C THR A 119 -20.35 1.08 -8.60
N ILE A 120 -19.77 2.24 -8.26
CA ILE A 120 -18.46 2.33 -7.61
C ILE A 120 -18.46 1.57 -6.29
N ASP A 121 -19.49 1.77 -5.44
CA ASP A 121 -19.58 1.10 -4.14
C ASP A 121 -19.69 -0.42 -4.30
N ALA A 122 -20.42 -0.89 -5.31
CA ALA A 122 -20.53 -2.32 -5.62
C ALA A 122 -19.20 -2.92 -6.09
N ILE A 123 -18.40 -2.19 -6.88
CA ILE A 123 -17.06 -2.58 -7.31
C ILE A 123 -16.11 -2.64 -6.11
N LEU A 124 -16.10 -1.59 -5.28
CA LEU A 124 -15.29 -1.54 -4.07
C LEU A 124 -15.61 -2.72 -3.14
N ALA A 125 -16.89 -2.96 -2.85
CA ALA A 125 -17.31 -4.08 -2.00
C ALA A 125 -16.93 -5.46 -2.56
N LYS A 126 -16.77 -5.57 -3.88
CA LYS A 126 -16.36 -6.82 -4.54
C LYS A 126 -14.86 -7.09 -4.46
N TYR A 127 -14.04 -6.05 -4.63
CA TYR A 127 -12.60 -6.18 -4.79
C TYR A 127 -11.80 -5.66 -3.58
N ILE A 128 -12.33 -4.69 -2.86
CA ILE A 128 -11.75 -4.10 -1.66
C ILE A 128 -12.74 -4.36 -0.53
N LYS A 129 -12.62 -5.52 0.11
CA LYS A 129 -13.48 -5.84 1.26
C LYS A 129 -13.09 -4.93 2.42
N ALA A 130 -13.97 -4.00 2.78
CA ALA A 130 -13.93 -3.41 4.10
C ALA A 130 -14.29 -4.51 5.10
N GLU A 131 -13.45 -4.73 6.08
CA GLU A 131 -13.79 -5.56 7.24
C GLU A 131 -14.81 -4.84 8.11
#